data_1cf2a0292034e0686b0721523fdcc9de
#
_entry.id   1cf2a0292034e0686b0721523fdcc9de
#
_cell.length_a   1.000
_cell.length_b   1.000
_cell.length_c   1.000
_cell.angle_alpha   90.00
_cell.angle_beta   90.00
_cell.angle_gamma   90.00
#
_symmetry.space_group_name_H-M   'P 1'
#
loop_
_entity.id
_entity.type
_entity.pdbx_description
1 polymer ?
#
loop_
_entity_poly.entity_id
_entity_poly.type
_entity_poly.pdbx_seq_one_letter_code
_entity_poly.pdbx_strand_id
1 'polypeptide(L)'
;MSVDRETETRKAVIYCRVSSSKQTKHGDGLNSQETRCREYARYKGHEVLATFSDDMSGSLATRLGMQAMLAFLRKRRKFGTVVIIDDISRLARGIEAHLKLRSALSEAGGKLESPSIEFGEDSDSLLVENLLASMSQHQRQKNGEQVVNRMRARTLNGYWVFQAPIGYRYERTEDHGKMLVRDEPFASIVQEALEGFASGRLETQMEVAR
;
A
#
# COMPACT_ATOMS: atom_id res chain seq x y z
N MET A 1 18.18 -35.92 -20.91
CA MET A 1 17.06 -36.61 -20.20
C MET A 1 16.26 -35.53 -19.52
N SER A 2 15.17 -35.10 -20.18
CA SER A 2 14.23 -34.10 -19.65
C SER A 2 13.42 -34.80 -18.56
N VAL A 3 13.58 -34.36 -17.31
CA VAL A 3 12.69 -34.79 -16.24
C VAL A 3 11.40 -34.00 -16.44
N ASP A 4 10.42 -34.64 -17.07
CA ASP A 4 9.03 -34.17 -17.06
C ASP A 4 8.58 -34.17 -15.58
N ARG A 5 8.63 -32.96 -14.95
CA ARG A 5 7.90 -32.73 -13.70
C ARG A 5 6.42 -32.75 -14.09
N GLU A 6 5.77 -33.88 -13.88
CA GLU A 6 4.30 -33.94 -13.86
C GLU A 6 3.80 -32.83 -12.97
N THR A 7 3.22 -31.81 -13.57
CA THR A 7 2.56 -30.71 -12.85
C THR A 7 1.28 -31.27 -12.27
N GLU A 8 1.36 -31.67 -10.99
CA GLU A 8 0.21 -32.17 -10.24
C GLU A 8 -0.85 -31.06 -10.19
N THR A 9 -1.97 -31.29 -10.89
CA THR A 9 -3.10 -30.34 -10.89
C THR A 9 -3.59 -30.10 -9.46
N ARG A 10 -3.40 -28.90 -8.96
CA ARG A 10 -3.80 -28.52 -7.60
C ARG A 10 -4.92 -27.50 -7.63
N LYS A 11 -5.72 -27.48 -6.57
CA LYS A 11 -6.72 -26.46 -6.35
C LYS A 11 -6.04 -25.18 -5.86
N ALA A 12 -6.41 -24.05 -6.43
CA ALA A 12 -5.80 -22.75 -6.12
C ALA A 12 -6.84 -21.69 -5.72
N VAL A 13 -6.41 -20.74 -4.94
CA VAL A 13 -7.12 -19.47 -4.73
C VAL A 13 -6.20 -18.31 -5.09
N ILE A 14 -6.78 -17.20 -5.55
CA ILE A 14 -6.05 -16.00 -5.91
C ILE A 14 -6.31 -14.94 -4.86
N TYR A 15 -5.26 -14.19 -4.47
CA TYR A 15 -5.39 -13.02 -3.63
C TYR A 15 -4.78 -11.79 -4.29
N CYS A 16 -5.60 -10.74 -4.44
CA CYS A 16 -5.21 -9.47 -5.04
C CYS A 16 -5.33 -8.33 -4.03
N ARG A 17 -4.44 -7.33 -4.09
CA ARG A 17 -4.51 -6.17 -3.20
C ARG A 17 -4.00 -4.88 -3.84
N VAL A 18 -4.71 -3.77 -3.58
CA VAL A 18 -4.25 -2.41 -3.87
C VAL A 18 -4.14 -1.60 -2.59
N SER A 19 -3.34 -0.53 -2.62
CA SER A 19 -3.06 0.29 -1.44
C SER A 19 -4.05 1.42 -1.21
N SER A 20 -4.88 1.75 -2.20
CA SER A 20 -5.90 2.80 -2.11
C SER A 20 -7.04 2.59 -3.09
N SER A 21 -8.24 3.03 -2.71
CA SER A 21 -9.44 3.03 -3.55
C SER A 21 -9.33 3.92 -4.81
N LYS A 22 -8.36 4.84 -4.88
CA LYS A 22 -8.09 5.61 -6.11
C LYS A 22 -7.50 4.73 -7.21
N GLN A 23 -6.71 3.72 -6.87
CA GLN A 23 -6.18 2.75 -7.84
C GLN A 23 -7.25 1.78 -8.36
N THR A 24 -8.34 1.61 -7.62
CA THR A 24 -9.51 0.82 -8.04
C THR A 24 -10.38 1.58 -9.05
N LYS A 25 -10.49 2.92 -8.91
CA LYS A 25 -11.34 3.77 -9.77
C LYS A 25 -10.75 4.04 -11.17
N HIS A 26 -9.43 3.93 -11.34
CA HIS A 26 -8.74 4.07 -12.64
C HIS A 26 -8.36 2.72 -13.28
N GLY A 27 -9.00 1.66 -12.85
CA GLY A 27 -9.27 0.47 -13.66
C GLY A 27 -8.32 -0.70 -13.50
N ASP A 28 -7.03 -0.66 -13.33
CA ASP A 28 -6.26 -1.86 -13.68
C ASP A 28 -5.54 -2.62 -12.54
N GLY A 29 -5.43 -2.04 -11.36
CA GLY A 29 -4.59 -2.62 -10.31
C GLY A 29 -5.01 -4.01 -9.82
N LEU A 30 -6.30 -4.27 -9.54
CA LEU A 30 -6.79 -5.57 -9.08
C LEU A 30 -6.98 -6.53 -10.26
N ASN A 31 -7.62 -6.07 -11.34
CA ASN A 31 -7.90 -6.89 -12.53
C ASN A 31 -6.60 -7.37 -13.19
N SER A 32 -5.60 -6.50 -13.30
CA SER A 32 -4.28 -6.85 -13.85
C SER A 32 -3.56 -7.91 -13.00
N GLN A 33 -3.63 -7.82 -11.66
CA GLN A 33 -3.08 -8.85 -10.76
C GLN A 33 -3.82 -10.17 -10.93
N GLU A 34 -5.15 -10.14 -10.93
CA GLU A 34 -5.98 -11.34 -11.11
C GLU A 34 -5.68 -12.02 -12.44
N THR A 35 -5.58 -11.25 -13.54
CA THR A 35 -5.26 -11.79 -14.87
C THR A 35 -3.93 -12.54 -14.84
N ARG A 36 -2.85 -11.93 -14.34
CA ARG A 36 -1.54 -12.59 -14.23
C ARG A 36 -1.58 -13.85 -13.36
N CYS A 37 -2.28 -13.80 -12.23
CA CYS A 37 -2.43 -14.97 -11.35
C CYS A 37 -3.22 -16.09 -12.03
N ARG A 38 -4.26 -15.77 -12.82
CA ARG A 38 -5.04 -16.75 -13.59
C ARG A 38 -4.22 -17.36 -14.74
N GLU A 39 -3.40 -16.57 -15.42
CA GLU A 39 -2.47 -17.05 -16.46
C GLU A 39 -1.44 -18.00 -15.82
N TYR A 40 -0.87 -17.64 -14.69
CA TYR A 40 0.03 -18.51 -13.94
C TYR A 40 -0.64 -19.80 -13.50
N ALA A 41 -1.85 -19.73 -12.93
CA ALA A 41 -2.62 -20.92 -12.54
C ALA A 41 -2.84 -21.86 -13.74
N ARG A 42 -3.20 -21.30 -14.91
CA ARG A 42 -3.39 -22.06 -16.15
C ARG A 42 -2.08 -22.70 -16.61
N TYR A 43 -0.98 -21.96 -16.57
CA TYR A 43 0.33 -22.47 -16.93
C TYR A 43 0.78 -23.65 -16.05
N LYS A 44 0.52 -23.54 -14.74
CA LYS A 44 0.82 -24.62 -13.75
C LYS A 44 -0.24 -25.73 -13.71
N GLY A 45 -1.31 -25.64 -14.46
CA GLY A 45 -2.41 -26.61 -14.45
C GLY A 45 -3.28 -26.56 -13.18
N HIS A 46 -3.33 -25.44 -12.48
CA HIS A 46 -4.11 -25.30 -11.26
C HIS A 46 -5.57 -24.91 -11.54
N GLU A 47 -6.52 -25.49 -10.81
CA GLU A 47 -7.92 -25.12 -10.82
C GLU A 47 -8.18 -23.96 -9.82
N VAL A 48 -8.55 -22.79 -10.32
CA VAL A 48 -8.87 -21.63 -9.49
C VAL A 48 -10.27 -21.75 -8.91
N LEU A 49 -10.38 -21.94 -7.59
CA LEU A 49 -11.64 -22.10 -6.89
C LEU A 49 -12.30 -20.78 -6.48
N ALA A 50 -11.51 -19.78 -6.14
CA ALA A 50 -12.00 -18.48 -5.69
C ALA A 50 -10.93 -17.40 -5.84
N THR A 51 -11.36 -16.15 -5.97
CA THR A 51 -10.52 -14.95 -5.89
C THR A 51 -10.95 -14.12 -4.69
N PHE A 52 -9.98 -13.64 -3.92
CA PHE A 52 -10.17 -12.75 -2.78
C PHE A 52 -9.41 -11.45 -3.02
N SER A 53 -9.96 -10.33 -2.57
CA SER A 53 -9.32 -9.04 -2.78
C SER A 53 -9.51 -8.09 -1.60
N ASP A 54 -8.53 -7.20 -1.41
CA ASP A 54 -8.62 -6.07 -0.49
C ASP A 54 -8.20 -4.78 -1.22
N ASP A 55 -8.99 -3.73 -1.08
CA ASP A 55 -8.78 -2.41 -1.70
C ASP A 55 -8.19 -1.36 -0.74
N MET A 56 -7.81 -1.78 0.45
CA MET A 56 -7.31 -0.91 1.51
C MET A 56 -5.97 -1.39 2.07
N SER A 57 -5.16 -0.42 2.51
CA SER A 57 -3.97 -0.72 3.31
C SER A 57 -4.38 -0.91 4.77
N GLY A 58 -4.09 -2.07 5.33
CA GLY A 58 -4.40 -2.37 6.73
C GLY A 58 -3.53 -3.50 7.29
N SER A 59 -3.64 -3.74 8.59
CA SER A 59 -3.06 -4.92 9.25
C SER A 59 -3.75 -6.19 8.75
N LEU A 60 -3.16 -7.36 9.03
CA LEU A 60 -3.78 -8.65 8.68
C LEU A 60 -5.21 -8.77 9.25
N ALA A 61 -5.41 -8.24 10.46
CA ALA A 61 -6.69 -8.28 11.17
C ALA A 61 -7.81 -7.41 10.53
N THR A 62 -7.44 -6.40 9.74
CA THR A 62 -8.39 -5.47 9.10
C THR A 62 -8.66 -5.79 7.63
N ARG A 63 -7.99 -6.79 7.04
CA ARG A 63 -8.15 -7.21 5.65
C ARG A 63 -9.23 -8.26 5.53
N LEU A 64 -10.45 -7.86 5.19
CA LEU A 64 -11.61 -8.75 5.11
C LEU A 64 -11.44 -9.85 4.05
N GLY A 65 -10.88 -9.51 2.88
CA GLY A 65 -10.57 -10.46 1.82
C GLY A 65 -9.53 -11.50 2.26
N MET A 66 -8.48 -11.08 2.93
CA MET A 66 -7.47 -11.99 3.49
C MET A 66 -8.08 -12.91 4.56
N GLN A 67 -8.91 -12.39 5.44
CA GLN A 67 -9.58 -13.20 6.47
C GLN A 67 -10.53 -14.22 5.87
N ALA A 68 -11.31 -13.82 4.86
CA ALA A 68 -12.19 -14.72 4.13
C ALA A 68 -11.40 -15.84 3.43
N MET A 69 -10.25 -15.51 2.83
CA MET A 69 -9.34 -16.49 2.23
C MET A 69 -8.80 -17.47 3.27
N LEU A 70 -8.29 -16.99 4.41
CA LEU A 70 -7.79 -17.86 5.48
C LEU A 70 -8.89 -18.80 6.03
N ALA A 71 -10.11 -18.28 6.20
CA ALA A 71 -11.26 -19.09 6.60
C ALA A 71 -11.61 -20.17 5.55
N PHE A 72 -11.55 -19.82 4.27
CA PHE A 72 -11.76 -20.74 3.16
C PHE A 72 -10.69 -21.86 3.15
N LEU A 73 -9.42 -21.50 3.32
CA LEU A 73 -8.29 -22.46 3.39
C LEU A 73 -8.44 -23.42 4.56
N ARG A 74 -8.77 -22.94 5.76
CA ARG A 74 -8.96 -23.78 6.96
C ARG A 74 -10.02 -24.87 6.74
N LYS A 75 -11.13 -24.54 6.06
CA LYS A 75 -12.16 -25.52 5.70
C LYS A 75 -11.67 -26.60 4.73
N ARG A 76 -10.62 -26.30 3.98
CA ARG A 76 -10.03 -27.17 2.94
C ARG A 76 -8.61 -27.65 3.26
N ARG A 77 -8.15 -27.50 4.49
CA ARG A 77 -6.77 -27.79 4.94
C ARG A 77 -6.22 -29.14 4.47
N LYS A 78 -7.08 -30.15 4.37
CA LYS A 78 -6.68 -31.52 3.94
C LYS A 78 -6.27 -31.58 2.46
N PHE A 79 -6.59 -30.59 1.64
CA PHE A 79 -6.41 -30.64 0.19
C PHE A 79 -5.18 -29.87 -0.31
N GLY A 80 -4.40 -29.22 0.58
CA GLY A 80 -3.18 -28.50 0.19
C GLY A 80 -3.42 -27.44 -0.87
N THR A 81 -4.34 -26.51 -0.63
CA THR A 81 -4.73 -25.48 -1.61
C THR A 81 -3.60 -24.49 -1.87
N VAL A 82 -3.29 -24.22 -3.14
CA VAL A 82 -2.32 -23.20 -3.53
C VAL A 82 -2.91 -21.79 -3.38
N VAL A 83 -2.12 -20.86 -2.85
CA VAL A 83 -2.47 -19.42 -2.77
C VAL A 83 -1.57 -18.68 -3.74
N ILE A 84 -2.16 -18.14 -4.81
CA ILE A 84 -1.44 -17.42 -5.85
C ILE A 84 -1.54 -15.92 -5.59
N ILE A 85 -0.39 -15.26 -5.53
CA ILE A 85 -0.27 -13.81 -5.32
C ILE A 85 0.72 -13.25 -6.34
N ASP A 86 0.32 -12.19 -7.04
CA ASP A 86 1.10 -11.58 -8.12
C ASP A 86 2.51 -11.15 -7.70
N ASP A 87 2.65 -10.48 -6.56
CA ASP A 87 3.92 -9.95 -6.06
C ASP A 87 3.98 -9.99 -4.53
N ILE A 88 5.14 -10.40 -3.99
CA ILE A 88 5.38 -10.48 -2.55
C ILE A 88 5.18 -9.14 -1.82
N SER A 89 5.48 -8.02 -2.48
CA SER A 89 5.24 -6.67 -1.94
C SER A 89 3.76 -6.38 -1.67
N ARG A 90 2.88 -7.12 -2.33
CA ARG A 90 1.43 -7.06 -2.17
C ARG A 90 0.95 -7.87 -0.97
N LEU A 91 1.74 -8.86 -0.55
CA LEU A 91 1.41 -9.73 0.56
C LEU A 91 1.48 -8.99 1.89
N ALA A 92 2.60 -8.35 2.18
CA ALA A 92 2.84 -7.66 3.45
C ALA A 92 3.82 -6.48 3.33
N ARG A 93 3.72 -5.54 4.26
CA ARG A 93 4.65 -4.41 4.36
C ARG A 93 5.74 -4.72 5.39
N GLY A 94 6.88 -5.23 4.94
CA GLY A 94 8.04 -5.57 5.78
C GLY A 94 8.10 -7.05 6.15
N ILE A 95 9.29 -7.46 6.61
CA ILE A 95 9.63 -8.86 6.88
C ILE A 95 8.72 -9.48 7.93
N GLU A 96 8.52 -8.80 9.05
CA GLU A 96 7.74 -9.35 10.17
C GLU A 96 6.28 -9.64 9.76
N ALA A 97 5.65 -8.70 9.03
CA ALA A 97 4.30 -8.88 8.53
C ALA A 97 4.23 -9.99 7.46
N HIS A 98 5.29 -10.12 6.65
CA HIS A 98 5.40 -11.19 5.66
C HIS A 98 5.51 -12.56 6.34
N LEU A 99 6.39 -12.72 7.31
CA LEU A 99 6.58 -13.98 8.06
C LEU A 99 5.29 -14.39 8.81
N LYS A 100 4.64 -13.45 9.50
CA LYS A 100 3.35 -13.68 10.17
C LYS A 100 2.28 -14.19 9.21
N LEU A 101 2.21 -13.58 8.01
CA LEU A 101 1.23 -13.98 7.01
C LEU A 101 1.56 -15.32 6.40
N ARG A 102 2.83 -15.63 6.13
CA ARG A 102 3.27 -16.93 5.65
C ARG A 102 2.93 -18.04 6.67
N SER A 103 3.20 -17.80 7.96
CA SER A 103 2.79 -18.71 9.04
C SER A 103 1.28 -18.94 9.03
N ALA A 104 0.48 -17.86 8.96
CA ALA A 104 -0.98 -17.96 8.93
C ALA A 104 -1.50 -18.73 7.71
N LEU A 105 -0.88 -18.57 6.53
CA LEU A 105 -1.21 -19.33 5.32
C LEU A 105 -0.88 -20.81 5.49
N SER A 106 0.33 -21.12 5.97
CA SER A 106 0.77 -22.51 6.23
C SER A 106 -0.12 -23.19 7.26
N GLU A 107 -0.43 -22.52 8.38
CA GLU A 107 -1.35 -23.01 9.41
C GLU A 107 -2.77 -23.27 8.88
N ALA A 108 -3.21 -22.46 7.91
CA ALA A 108 -4.49 -22.65 7.23
C ALA A 108 -4.46 -23.76 6.17
N GLY A 109 -3.26 -24.36 5.90
CA GLY A 109 -3.07 -25.41 4.88
C GLY A 109 -2.92 -24.86 3.45
N GLY A 110 -2.53 -23.58 3.31
CA GLY A 110 -2.24 -22.94 2.03
C GLY A 110 -0.75 -23.01 1.68
N LYS A 111 -0.43 -23.29 0.41
CA LYS A 111 0.93 -23.20 -0.14
C LYS A 111 1.03 -21.94 -0.99
N LEU A 112 1.98 -21.04 -0.68
CA LEU A 112 2.16 -19.78 -1.41
C LEU A 112 2.88 -20.03 -2.74
N GLU A 113 2.33 -19.46 -3.82
CA GLU A 113 2.97 -19.40 -5.14
C GLU A 113 2.82 -18.00 -5.74
N SER A 114 3.74 -17.61 -6.62
CA SER A 114 3.71 -16.31 -7.30
C SER A 114 4.23 -16.42 -8.74
N PRO A 115 3.60 -15.73 -9.71
CA PRO A 115 4.16 -15.61 -11.05
C PRO A 115 5.49 -14.86 -11.11
N SER A 116 5.76 -14.01 -10.12
CA SER A 116 6.98 -13.20 -10.07
C SER A 116 8.16 -13.91 -9.40
N ILE A 117 7.92 -14.96 -8.60
CA ILE A 117 8.95 -15.62 -7.79
C ILE A 117 8.56 -17.08 -7.59
N GLU A 118 9.49 -18.00 -7.81
CA GLU A 118 9.30 -19.39 -7.39
C GLU A 118 9.59 -19.51 -5.89
N PHE A 119 8.53 -19.80 -5.12
CA PHE A 119 8.64 -20.08 -3.70
C PHE A 119 8.82 -21.58 -3.49
N GLY A 120 10.02 -22.00 -3.08
CA GLY A 120 10.29 -23.34 -2.60
C GLY A 120 10.00 -23.47 -1.10
N GLU A 121 10.04 -24.70 -0.61
CA GLU A 121 9.99 -25.02 0.84
C GLU A 121 11.41 -25.18 1.43
N ASP A 122 12.43 -25.12 0.59
CA ASP A 122 13.83 -25.19 0.96
C ASP A 122 14.34 -23.88 1.61
N SER A 123 15.44 -23.99 2.35
CA SER A 123 16.05 -22.85 3.06
C SER A 123 16.49 -21.71 2.12
N ASP A 124 16.87 -22.04 0.89
CA ASP A 124 17.36 -21.05 -0.09
C ASP A 124 16.20 -20.20 -0.62
N SER A 125 15.05 -20.81 -0.92
CA SER A 125 13.83 -20.07 -1.30
C SER A 125 13.32 -19.17 -0.18
N LEU A 126 13.39 -19.61 1.06
CA LEU A 126 13.10 -18.80 2.26
C LEU A 126 14.05 -17.61 2.38
N LEU A 127 15.34 -17.80 2.12
CA LEU A 127 16.33 -16.73 2.15
C LEU A 127 16.05 -15.69 1.07
N VAL A 128 15.78 -16.09 -0.17
CA VAL A 128 15.42 -15.21 -1.27
C VAL A 128 14.16 -14.41 -0.96
N GLU A 129 13.13 -15.05 -0.41
CA GLU A 129 11.89 -14.41 -0.01
C GLU A 129 12.11 -13.33 1.07
N ASN A 130 12.90 -13.64 2.10
CA ASN A 130 13.27 -12.72 3.16
C ASN A 130 14.11 -11.54 2.64
N LEU A 131 15.03 -11.81 1.71
CA LEU A 131 15.84 -10.78 1.08
C LEU A 131 14.99 -9.79 0.28
N LEU A 132 14.04 -10.29 -0.52
CA LEU A 132 13.13 -9.46 -1.30
C LEU A 132 12.20 -8.61 -0.41
N ALA A 133 11.71 -9.18 0.70
CA ALA A 133 10.92 -8.44 1.68
C ALA A 133 11.77 -7.32 2.33
N SER A 134 13.04 -7.60 2.65
CA SER A 134 14.00 -6.62 3.19
C SER A 134 14.28 -5.49 2.20
N MET A 135 14.53 -5.82 0.93
CA MET A 135 14.76 -4.82 -0.12
C MET A 135 13.54 -3.90 -0.31
N SER A 136 12.34 -4.47 -0.30
CA SER A 136 11.09 -3.71 -0.40
C SER A 136 10.89 -2.77 0.79
N GLN A 137 11.29 -3.17 1.99
CA GLN A 137 11.26 -2.33 3.18
C GLN A 137 12.29 -1.20 3.09
N HIS A 138 13.52 -1.51 2.70
CA HIS A 138 14.59 -0.53 2.53
C HIS A 138 14.22 0.53 1.48
N GLN A 139 13.64 0.12 0.35
CA GLN A 139 13.20 1.06 -0.68
C GLN A 139 12.12 2.03 -0.17
N ARG A 140 11.16 1.54 0.64
CA ARG A 140 10.14 2.41 1.26
C ARG A 140 10.75 3.41 2.23
N GLN A 141 11.72 2.97 3.05
CA GLN A 141 12.43 3.83 3.98
C GLN A 141 13.21 4.91 3.23
N LYS A 142 13.99 4.55 2.21
CA LYS A 142 14.69 5.51 1.35
C LYS A 142 13.75 6.52 0.68
N ASN A 143 12.61 6.07 0.18
CA ASN A 143 11.62 6.97 -0.41
C ASN A 143 11.08 7.98 0.64
N GLY A 144 10.83 7.51 1.87
CA GLY A 144 10.43 8.39 2.99
C GLY A 144 11.50 9.44 3.30
N GLU A 145 12.75 9.02 3.44
CA GLU A 145 13.91 9.92 3.68
C GLU A 145 14.06 10.95 2.56
N GLN A 146 13.92 10.54 1.30
CA GLN A 146 13.98 11.46 0.16
C GLN A 146 12.86 12.50 0.20
N VAL A 147 11.63 12.11 0.56
CA VAL A 147 10.50 13.05 0.71
C VAL A 147 10.80 14.06 1.80
N VAL A 148 11.23 13.61 2.99
CA VAL A 148 11.59 14.50 4.10
C VAL A 148 12.72 15.46 3.71
N ASN A 149 13.76 14.96 3.07
CA ASN A 149 14.88 15.78 2.63
C ASN A 149 14.44 16.84 1.59
N ARG A 150 13.59 16.49 0.64
CA ARG A 150 13.01 17.45 -0.33
C ARG A 150 12.14 18.50 0.36
N MET A 151 11.30 18.09 1.31
CA MET A 151 10.48 19.01 2.09
C MET A 151 11.37 19.99 2.88
N ARG A 152 12.39 19.46 3.57
CA ARG A 152 13.35 20.28 4.32
C ARG A 152 14.09 21.28 3.42
N ALA A 153 14.61 20.83 2.28
CA ALA A 153 15.29 21.71 1.31
C ALA A 153 14.37 22.82 0.81
N ARG A 154 13.10 22.50 0.49
CA ARG A 154 12.12 23.51 0.10
C ARG A 154 11.82 24.50 1.21
N THR A 155 11.65 24.05 2.44
CA THR A 155 11.41 24.93 3.60
C THR A 155 12.59 25.86 3.83
N LEU A 156 13.83 25.38 3.74
CA LEU A 156 15.04 26.18 3.87
C LEU A 156 15.16 27.25 2.75
N ASN A 157 14.62 26.97 1.59
CA ASN A 157 14.54 27.91 0.47
C ASN A 157 13.29 28.83 0.53
N GLY A 158 12.61 28.89 1.67
CA GLY A 158 11.46 29.77 1.89
C GLY A 158 10.13 29.29 1.33
N TYR A 159 10.04 28.07 0.83
CA TYR A 159 8.76 27.51 0.34
C TYR A 159 7.95 26.88 1.47
N TRP A 160 6.67 27.18 1.50
CA TRP A 160 5.72 26.48 2.39
C TRP A 160 5.43 25.08 1.80
N VAL A 161 5.59 24.02 2.61
CA VAL A 161 5.48 22.64 2.14
C VAL A 161 4.29 21.89 2.73
N PHE A 162 3.54 22.52 3.60
CA PHE A 162 2.36 21.99 4.26
C PHE A 162 1.08 22.44 3.55
N GLN A 163 -0.07 22.06 4.08
CA GLN A 163 -1.35 22.59 3.63
C GLN A 163 -1.37 24.12 3.77
N ALA A 164 -1.96 24.81 2.80
CA ALA A 164 -2.08 26.27 2.87
C ALA A 164 -2.87 26.67 4.14
N PRO A 165 -2.34 27.58 4.97
CA PRO A 165 -3.08 28.09 6.13
C PRO A 165 -4.24 28.97 5.68
N ILE A 166 -5.20 29.22 6.59
CA ILE A 166 -6.33 30.11 6.34
C ILE A 166 -5.80 31.50 5.94
N GLY A 167 -6.40 32.11 4.93
CA GLY A 167 -5.95 33.37 4.35
C GLY A 167 -4.88 33.23 3.26
N TYR A 168 -4.47 32.00 2.94
CA TYR A 168 -3.52 31.73 1.87
C TYR A 168 -4.00 30.60 0.98
N ARG A 169 -3.59 30.64 -0.30
CA ARG A 169 -3.79 29.57 -1.27
C ARG A 169 -2.51 29.29 -2.05
N TYR A 170 -2.44 28.12 -2.67
CA TYR A 170 -1.36 27.80 -3.59
C TYR A 170 -1.69 28.30 -5.00
N GLU A 171 -0.76 29.06 -5.58
CA GLU A 171 -0.78 29.45 -6.96
C GLU A 171 0.47 28.94 -7.69
N ARG A 172 0.31 28.53 -8.93
CA ARG A 172 1.42 28.00 -9.73
C ARG A 172 2.04 29.16 -10.51
N THR A 173 3.32 29.43 -10.25
CA THR A 173 4.13 30.40 -10.97
C THR A 173 5.05 29.68 -11.96
N GLU A 174 5.43 30.36 -13.04
CA GLU A 174 6.30 29.79 -14.09
C GLU A 174 7.69 29.44 -13.55
N ASP A 175 8.30 30.33 -12.74
CA ASP A 175 9.68 30.19 -12.28
C ASP A 175 9.84 29.37 -11.00
N HIS A 176 8.84 29.37 -10.11
CA HIS A 176 8.99 28.79 -8.75
C HIS A 176 8.03 27.63 -8.45
N GLY A 177 7.17 27.29 -9.42
CA GLY A 177 6.17 26.22 -9.25
C GLY A 177 5.03 26.67 -8.30
N LYS A 178 4.65 25.86 -7.31
CA LYS A 178 3.58 26.21 -6.36
C LYS A 178 4.10 27.12 -5.26
N MET A 179 3.64 28.37 -5.25
CA MET A 179 3.91 29.39 -4.25
C MET A 179 2.68 29.64 -3.39
N LEU A 180 2.91 30.02 -2.13
CA LEU A 180 1.85 30.43 -1.22
C LEU A 180 1.57 31.93 -1.47
N VAL A 181 0.33 32.26 -1.84
CA VAL A 181 -0.12 33.62 -2.09
C VAL A 181 -1.30 33.96 -1.17
N ARG A 182 -1.50 35.26 -0.90
CA ARG A 182 -2.66 35.71 -0.11
C ARG A 182 -3.96 35.41 -0.85
N ASP A 183 -4.96 34.96 -0.09
CA ASP A 183 -6.30 34.63 -0.58
C ASP A 183 -7.29 35.63 -0.02
N GLU A 184 -7.55 36.69 -0.78
CA GLU A 184 -8.50 37.72 -0.38
C GLU A 184 -9.96 37.28 -0.62
N PRO A 185 -10.92 37.66 0.27
CA PRO A 185 -10.77 38.57 1.42
C PRO A 185 -10.27 37.89 2.71
N PHE A 186 -10.07 36.57 2.73
CA PHE A 186 -9.73 35.83 3.94
C PHE A 186 -8.38 36.27 4.53
N ALA A 187 -7.40 36.62 3.71
CA ALA A 187 -6.10 37.08 4.19
C ALA A 187 -6.19 38.35 5.01
N SER A 188 -6.98 39.32 4.53
CA SER A 188 -7.21 40.59 5.24
C SER A 188 -7.99 40.42 6.54
N ILE A 189 -8.99 39.54 6.55
CA ILE A 189 -9.74 39.18 7.77
C ILE A 189 -8.84 38.55 8.81
N VAL A 190 -8.01 37.56 8.43
CA VAL A 190 -7.06 36.92 9.34
C VAL A 190 -6.02 37.89 9.86
N GLN A 191 -5.51 38.79 9.01
CA GLN A 191 -4.59 39.84 9.41
C GLN A 191 -5.21 40.77 10.46
N GLU A 192 -6.42 41.26 10.22
CA GLU A 192 -7.14 42.11 11.17
C GLU A 192 -7.39 41.44 12.52
N ALA A 193 -7.76 40.15 12.49
CA ALA A 193 -7.93 39.32 13.67
C ALA A 193 -6.64 39.21 14.49
N LEU A 194 -5.51 38.92 13.84
CA LEU A 194 -4.21 38.79 14.50
C LEU A 194 -3.70 40.11 15.06
N GLU A 195 -3.83 41.21 14.32
CA GLU A 195 -3.46 42.55 14.76
C GLU A 195 -4.37 43.07 15.89
N GLY A 196 -5.66 42.76 15.84
CA GLY A 196 -6.62 43.07 16.90
C GLY A 196 -6.28 42.30 18.19
N PHE A 197 -5.89 41.05 18.09
CA PHE A 197 -5.47 40.24 19.25
C PHE A 197 -4.12 40.74 19.82
N ALA A 198 -3.15 41.01 18.95
CA ALA A 198 -1.83 41.49 19.37
C ALA A 198 -1.87 42.90 20.03
N SER A 199 -2.80 43.75 19.60
CA SER A 199 -3.00 45.09 20.18
C SER A 199 -3.91 45.14 21.43
N GLY A 200 -4.50 43.99 21.82
CA GLY A 200 -5.47 43.91 22.90
C GLY A 200 -6.85 44.47 22.58
N ARG A 201 -7.11 44.75 21.31
CA ARG A 201 -8.45 45.19 20.83
C ARG A 201 -9.44 44.01 20.87
N LEU A 202 -8.96 42.80 20.65
CA LEU A 202 -9.70 41.57 20.76
C LEU A 202 -9.05 40.71 21.85
N GLU A 203 -9.83 40.32 22.84
CA GLU A 203 -9.32 39.56 24.01
C GLU A 203 -9.60 38.04 23.91
N THR A 204 -10.63 37.69 23.17
CA THR A 204 -11.10 36.30 23.08
C THR A 204 -11.24 35.79 21.64
N GLN A 205 -11.13 34.49 21.46
CA GLN A 205 -11.39 33.85 20.16
C GLN A 205 -12.84 34.03 19.68
N MET A 206 -13.79 34.20 20.60
CA MET A 206 -15.20 34.48 20.25
C MET A 206 -15.40 35.87 19.68
N GLU A 207 -14.62 36.88 20.11
CA GLU A 207 -14.65 38.22 19.54
C GLU A 207 -14.05 38.26 18.13
N VAL A 208 -13.03 37.44 17.88
CA VAL A 208 -12.43 37.26 16.54
C VAL A 208 -13.41 36.62 15.57
N ALA A 209 -14.28 35.72 16.04
CA ALA A 209 -15.22 34.99 15.19
C ALA A 209 -16.54 35.70 14.89
N ARG A 210 -16.77 36.90 15.48
CA ARG A 210 -17.95 37.77 15.23
C ARG A 210 -17.65 38.83 14.23
#